data_d02968bde65519e8fba94067ebcfacf3
#
_entry.id   d02968bde65519e8fba94067ebcfacf3
#
_cell.length_a   1.000
_cell.length_b   1.000
_cell.length_c   1.000
_cell.angle_alpha   90.00
_cell.angle_beta   90.00
_cell.angle_gamma   90.00
#
_symmetry.space_group_name_H-M   'P 1'
#
loop_
_entity.id
_entity.type
_entity.pdbx_description
1 polymer ?
#
loop_
_entity_poly.entity_id
_entity_poly.type
_entity_poly.pdbx_seq_one_letter_code
_entity_poly.pdbx_strand_id
1 'polypeptide(L)'
;MSVTAPQGFVAAGGTCGLKASGEPDLAVVATEDGLAVPVAVVVTANRAKAAPVLTTLAHLAASNGRAVAVVLNSGNANAATGAAGLEASRSTCVAAADALGCATEEVLVCSTGLIGIPLKVERILSQLPDLVARRSSGGGGKAAQAILTTDTRAKECTHKGSGWTVGAMAKGAAMLAPQLEVAPHATMLAVLTTDAEVDHVTLRAVLQAAVENSFNALDVDGATSTNDTVILMASGRAGPPSSMEEFASAVAQVCADLAWQMANDAEGANKVVSVRVTGAATDQDAKLAARAIARSQLVQCSFHGADPYWGRVVSEAGASGAAFDPGKVSVAYGGTKVCSAGIAIAYDEPAVADHMAGRFLDVGIDLGVGSGAATIITTDLSPDYIAENMRTS
;
A
#
# COMPACT_ATOMS: atom_id res chain seq x y z
N MET A 1 7.92 -0.28 -17.21
CA MET A 1 6.91 -1.33 -17.42
C MET A 1 6.03 -1.32 -16.20
N SER A 2 4.74 -1.25 -16.38
CA SER A 2 3.78 -0.74 -15.41
C SER A 2 2.55 -1.66 -15.36
N VAL A 3 1.47 -1.14 -14.79
CA VAL A 3 0.13 -1.74 -14.73
C VAL A 3 -0.42 -2.17 -16.10
N THR A 4 0.13 -1.71 -17.20
CA THR A 4 -0.22 -2.12 -18.57
C THR A 4 0.78 -3.12 -19.19
N ALA A 5 1.70 -3.70 -18.41
CA ALA A 5 2.61 -4.74 -18.89
C ALA A 5 1.91 -6.05 -19.25
N PRO A 6 0.89 -6.53 -18.46
CA PRO A 6 0.10 -7.69 -18.85
C PRO A 6 -0.80 -7.39 -20.06
N GLN A 7 -1.02 -8.43 -20.88
CA GLN A 7 -1.89 -8.32 -22.05
C GLN A 7 -3.35 -8.01 -21.65
N GLY A 8 -4.04 -7.23 -22.48
CA GLY A 8 -5.44 -6.91 -22.31
C GLY A 8 -5.72 -5.71 -21.40
N PHE A 9 -4.69 -4.94 -21.00
CA PHE A 9 -4.86 -3.73 -20.21
C PHE A 9 -4.29 -2.49 -20.89
N VAL A 10 -5.02 -1.40 -20.77
CA VAL A 10 -4.68 -0.06 -21.21
C VAL A 10 -4.86 0.95 -20.09
N ALA A 11 -4.12 2.04 -20.13
CA ALA A 11 -4.24 3.09 -19.14
C ALA A 11 -4.04 4.48 -19.73
N ALA A 12 -4.47 5.50 -19.02
CA ALA A 12 -4.15 6.90 -19.29
C ALA A 12 -4.01 7.65 -17.97
N GLY A 13 -3.19 8.69 -17.98
CA GLY A 13 -3.06 9.68 -16.91
C GLY A 13 -3.05 11.08 -17.49
N GLY A 14 -3.65 12.03 -16.79
CA GLY A 14 -3.77 13.42 -17.21
C GLY A 14 -4.19 14.34 -16.08
N THR A 15 -4.41 15.61 -16.44
CA THR A 15 -4.78 16.67 -15.50
C THR A 15 -6.25 17.02 -15.68
N CYS A 16 -7.01 17.04 -14.57
CA CYS A 16 -8.35 17.62 -14.52
C CYS A 16 -8.44 18.89 -13.64
N GLY A 17 -7.34 19.24 -12.98
CA GLY A 17 -7.21 20.47 -12.20
C GLY A 17 -7.67 20.37 -10.76
N LEU A 18 -7.68 19.19 -10.16
CA LEU A 18 -7.90 19.01 -8.73
C LEU A 18 -6.70 19.49 -7.92
N LYS A 19 -5.48 19.22 -8.38
CA LYS A 19 -4.25 19.74 -7.79
C LYS A 19 -4.03 21.21 -8.18
N ALA A 20 -3.74 22.04 -7.21
CA ALA A 20 -3.41 23.46 -7.44
C ALA A 20 -2.07 23.63 -8.20
N SER A 21 -1.17 22.65 -8.13
CA SER A 21 0.11 22.64 -8.83
C SER A 21 -0.02 22.50 -10.36
N GLY A 22 -1.17 22.04 -10.87
CA GLY A 22 -1.36 21.70 -12.27
C GLY A 22 -0.76 20.36 -12.70
N GLU A 23 -0.14 19.62 -11.80
CA GLU A 23 0.36 18.28 -12.05
C GLU A 23 -0.77 17.29 -12.38
N PRO A 24 -0.48 16.18 -13.06
CA PRO A 24 -1.48 15.14 -13.36
C PRO A 24 -2.19 14.67 -12.10
N ASP A 25 -3.52 14.53 -12.18
CA ASP A 25 -4.38 14.24 -11.03
C ASP A 25 -5.60 13.35 -11.35
N LEU A 26 -5.66 12.79 -12.57
CA LEU A 26 -6.71 11.86 -12.99
C LEU A 26 -6.10 10.72 -13.80
N ALA A 27 -6.41 9.47 -13.43
CA ALA A 27 -5.96 8.26 -14.12
C ALA A 27 -7.13 7.32 -14.41
N VAL A 28 -6.98 6.51 -15.46
CA VAL A 28 -7.83 5.38 -15.75
C VAL A 28 -6.96 4.18 -16.12
N VAL A 29 -7.29 3.01 -15.53
CA VAL A 29 -6.79 1.69 -15.93
C VAL A 29 -7.99 0.89 -16.37
N ALA A 30 -7.97 0.31 -17.57
CA ALA A 30 -9.12 -0.39 -18.14
C ALA A 30 -8.70 -1.62 -18.94
N THR A 31 -9.65 -2.51 -19.16
CA THR A 31 -9.52 -3.58 -20.16
C THR A 31 -9.47 -2.98 -21.57
N GLU A 32 -8.66 -3.57 -22.43
CA GLU A 32 -8.45 -3.07 -23.79
C GLU A 32 -9.70 -3.21 -24.66
N ASP A 33 -10.42 -4.31 -24.48
CA ASP A 33 -11.61 -4.69 -25.26
C ASP A 33 -12.95 -4.20 -24.67
N GLY A 34 -12.92 -3.55 -23.49
CA GLY A 34 -14.11 -3.09 -22.79
C GLY A 34 -14.94 -4.21 -22.13
N LEU A 35 -14.42 -5.41 -22.06
CA LEU A 35 -15.10 -6.53 -21.39
C LEU A 35 -14.71 -6.59 -19.91
N ALA A 36 -15.70 -6.85 -19.05
CA ALA A 36 -15.48 -7.00 -17.63
C ALA A 36 -14.69 -8.27 -17.32
N VAL A 37 -13.66 -8.13 -16.48
CA VAL A 37 -12.76 -9.21 -16.07
C VAL A 37 -12.89 -9.48 -14.57
N PRO A 38 -12.51 -10.67 -14.07
CA PRO A 38 -12.41 -10.93 -12.65
C PRO A 38 -11.53 -9.89 -11.93
N VAL A 39 -12.00 -9.39 -10.79
CA VAL A 39 -11.28 -8.41 -9.99
C VAL A 39 -11.38 -8.77 -8.51
N ALA A 40 -10.26 -8.66 -7.79
CA ALA A 40 -10.21 -8.70 -6.34
C ALA A 40 -9.90 -7.31 -5.79
N VAL A 41 -10.53 -6.97 -4.68
CA VAL A 41 -10.32 -5.68 -4.01
C VAL A 41 -10.15 -5.92 -2.51
N VAL A 42 -9.14 -5.31 -1.92
CA VAL A 42 -9.00 -5.12 -0.48
C VAL A 42 -8.93 -3.63 -0.19
N VAL A 43 -9.58 -3.21 0.85
CA VAL A 43 -9.80 -1.78 1.14
C VAL A 43 -9.50 -1.45 2.60
N THR A 44 -9.49 -0.18 2.94
CA THR A 44 -9.25 0.37 4.28
C THR A 44 -10.24 -0.13 5.36
N ALA A 45 -9.81 -0.50 6.61
CA ALA A 45 -10.66 -0.81 7.78
C ALA A 45 -11.08 0.43 8.56
N ASN A 46 -10.58 1.60 8.22
CA ASN A 46 -11.02 2.81 8.89
C ASN A 46 -12.56 2.89 8.85
N ARG A 47 -13.21 3.09 9.99
CA ARG A 47 -14.67 3.22 10.05
C ARG A 47 -15.18 4.47 9.31
N ALA A 48 -14.32 5.49 9.17
CA ALA A 48 -14.58 6.70 8.39
C ALA A 48 -14.24 6.49 6.90
N LYS A 49 -14.73 5.40 6.29
CA LYS A 49 -14.49 5.10 4.87
C LYS A 49 -14.87 6.24 3.96
N ALA A 50 -13.97 6.57 3.04
CA ALA A 50 -14.23 7.54 1.99
C ALA A 50 -15.35 7.08 1.02
N ALA A 51 -16.01 8.03 0.41
CA ALA A 51 -17.08 7.76 -0.55
C ALA A 51 -16.64 6.85 -1.72
N PRO A 52 -15.43 7.01 -2.34
CA PRO A 52 -14.98 6.10 -3.39
C PRO A 52 -14.81 4.66 -2.91
N VAL A 53 -14.38 4.44 -1.67
CA VAL A 53 -14.27 3.08 -1.09
C VAL A 53 -15.64 2.42 -0.99
N LEU A 54 -16.63 3.15 -0.48
CA LEU A 54 -18.00 2.66 -0.35
C LEU A 54 -18.63 2.37 -1.73
N THR A 55 -18.40 3.24 -2.71
CA THR A 55 -18.87 3.06 -4.09
C THR A 55 -18.23 1.84 -4.74
N THR A 56 -16.90 1.69 -4.62
CA THR A 56 -16.16 0.54 -5.16
C THR A 56 -16.64 -0.78 -4.57
N LEU A 57 -16.89 -0.86 -3.26
CA LEU A 57 -17.43 -2.06 -2.63
C LEU A 57 -18.85 -2.39 -3.10
N ALA A 58 -19.71 -1.38 -3.26
CA ALA A 58 -21.06 -1.58 -3.77
C ALA A 58 -21.06 -2.09 -5.22
N HIS A 59 -20.21 -1.51 -6.08
CA HIS A 59 -20.07 -1.91 -7.47
C HIS A 59 -19.49 -3.33 -7.60
N LEU A 60 -18.45 -3.65 -6.81
CA LEU A 60 -17.87 -5.00 -6.76
C LEU A 60 -18.92 -6.07 -6.41
N ALA A 61 -19.80 -5.77 -5.45
CA ALA A 61 -20.89 -6.66 -5.06
C ALA A 61 -21.93 -6.80 -6.17
N ALA A 62 -22.33 -5.70 -6.81
CA ALA A 62 -23.33 -5.68 -7.88
C ALA A 62 -22.83 -6.35 -9.17
N SER A 63 -21.55 -6.23 -9.50
CA SER A 63 -20.92 -6.83 -10.69
C SER A 63 -20.46 -8.27 -10.47
N ASN A 64 -20.72 -8.87 -9.30
CA ASN A 64 -20.23 -10.21 -8.94
C ASN A 64 -18.70 -10.36 -9.08
N GLY A 65 -17.96 -9.36 -8.62
CA GLY A 65 -16.49 -9.40 -8.63
C GLY A 65 -15.88 -9.22 -10.02
N ARG A 66 -16.50 -8.42 -10.88
CA ARG A 66 -16.00 -8.11 -12.22
C ARG A 66 -15.88 -6.60 -12.43
N ALA A 67 -14.91 -6.18 -13.23
CA ALA A 67 -14.76 -4.77 -13.59
C ALA A 67 -14.17 -4.62 -15.00
N VAL A 68 -14.52 -3.51 -15.65
CA VAL A 68 -13.92 -3.04 -16.90
C VAL A 68 -12.81 -2.05 -16.60
N ALA A 69 -13.00 -1.19 -15.59
CA ALA A 69 -12.07 -0.10 -15.34
C ALA A 69 -11.98 0.29 -13.86
N VAL A 70 -10.86 0.95 -13.54
CA VAL A 70 -10.62 1.69 -12.30
C VAL A 70 -10.33 3.14 -12.67
N VAL A 71 -11.08 4.09 -12.13
CA VAL A 71 -10.81 5.53 -12.21
C VAL A 71 -10.18 5.98 -10.90
N LEU A 72 -9.07 6.71 -10.99
CA LEU A 72 -8.36 7.19 -9.80
C LEU A 72 -8.14 8.70 -9.91
N ASN A 73 -8.40 9.44 -8.83
CA ASN A 73 -8.01 10.84 -8.75
C ASN A 73 -7.08 11.09 -7.56
N SER A 74 -6.20 12.08 -7.71
CA SER A 74 -5.38 12.61 -6.62
C SER A 74 -5.66 14.11 -6.37
N GLY A 75 -5.19 14.63 -5.21
CA GLY A 75 -5.43 16.01 -4.79
C GLY A 75 -6.69 16.20 -3.94
N ASN A 76 -7.63 15.25 -3.94
CA ASN A 76 -8.81 15.24 -3.08
C ASN A 76 -9.22 13.80 -2.75
N ALA A 77 -9.34 13.50 -1.48
CA ALA A 77 -9.66 12.16 -0.98
C ALA A 77 -11.15 11.79 -1.11
N ASN A 78 -12.02 12.77 -1.30
CA ASN A 78 -13.47 12.60 -1.22
C ASN A 78 -13.91 11.81 0.03
N ALA A 79 -13.27 12.12 1.16
CA ALA A 79 -13.51 11.51 2.47
C ALA A 79 -14.11 12.54 3.41
N ALA A 80 -14.98 12.09 4.33
CA ALA A 80 -15.76 12.95 5.22
C ALA A 80 -16.62 14.00 4.46
N THR A 81 -17.15 13.63 3.30
CA THR A 81 -17.92 14.48 2.38
C THR A 81 -19.42 14.14 2.33
N GLY A 82 -19.86 13.14 3.12
CA GLY A 82 -21.26 12.77 3.27
C GLY A 82 -21.92 12.31 1.96
N ALA A 83 -23.22 12.57 1.83
CA ALA A 83 -24.01 12.16 0.67
C ALA A 83 -23.52 12.78 -0.66
N ALA A 84 -23.05 14.02 -0.62
CA ALA A 84 -22.50 14.69 -1.80
C ALA A 84 -21.24 13.98 -2.33
N GLY A 85 -20.39 13.48 -1.44
CA GLY A 85 -19.20 12.72 -1.85
C GLY A 85 -19.56 11.37 -2.47
N LEU A 86 -20.59 10.68 -1.95
CA LEU A 86 -21.10 9.44 -2.56
C LEU A 86 -21.64 9.70 -3.97
N GLU A 87 -22.42 10.77 -4.14
CA GLU A 87 -22.93 11.15 -5.46
C GLU A 87 -21.83 11.50 -6.43
N ALA A 88 -20.81 12.25 -5.99
CA ALA A 88 -19.64 12.55 -6.81
C ALA A 88 -18.88 11.29 -7.26
N SER A 89 -18.72 10.28 -6.38
CA SER A 89 -18.11 9.00 -6.74
C SER A 89 -18.96 8.24 -7.77
N ARG A 90 -20.27 8.20 -7.61
CA ARG A 90 -21.19 7.56 -8.55
C ARG A 90 -21.20 8.24 -9.91
N SER A 91 -21.28 9.58 -9.93
CA SER A 91 -21.23 10.38 -11.17
C SER A 91 -19.93 10.15 -11.94
N THR A 92 -18.80 9.98 -11.24
CA THR A 92 -17.53 9.61 -11.85
C THR A 92 -17.60 8.23 -12.52
N CYS A 93 -18.20 7.24 -11.84
CA CYS A 93 -18.37 5.90 -12.42
C CYS A 93 -19.32 5.91 -13.62
N VAL A 94 -20.44 6.65 -13.55
CA VAL A 94 -21.38 6.82 -14.69
C VAL A 94 -20.65 7.40 -15.91
N ALA A 95 -19.96 8.50 -15.73
CA ALA A 95 -19.24 9.15 -16.83
C ALA A 95 -18.16 8.25 -17.47
N ALA A 96 -17.45 7.46 -16.64
CA ALA A 96 -16.49 6.50 -17.16
C ALA A 96 -17.17 5.35 -17.90
N ALA A 97 -18.27 4.81 -17.36
CA ALA A 97 -19.04 3.74 -17.97
C ALA A 97 -19.60 4.15 -19.33
N ASP A 98 -20.18 5.36 -19.43
CA ASP A 98 -20.66 5.93 -20.69
C ASP A 98 -19.53 6.04 -21.73
N ALA A 99 -18.35 6.52 -21.31
CA ALA A 99 -17.21 6.68 -22.22
C ALA A 99 -16.57 5.33 -22.62
N LEU A 100 -16.72 4.29 -21.80
CA LEU A 100 -16.20 2.93 -22.06
C LEU A 100 -17.23 2.02 -22.75
N GLY A 101 -18.51 2.35 -22.70
CA GLY A 101 -19.60 1.52 -23.21
C GLY A 101 -19.89 0.29 -22.35
N CYS A 102 -19.75 0.40 -21.03
CA CYS A 102 -19.97 -0.71 -20.07
C CYS A 102 -21.01 -0.35 -19.00
N ALA A 103 -21.33 -1.29 -18.10
CA ALA A 103 -22.22 -1.01 -16.99
C ALA A 103 -21.52 -0.16 -15.92
N THR A 104 -22.28 0.70 -15.24
CA THR A 104 -21.74 1.57 -14.18
C THR A 104 -21.09 0.78 -13.06
N GLU A 105 -21.66 -0.36 -12.69
CA GLU A 105 -21.17 -1.25 -11.66
C GLU A 105 -19.87 -1.98 -12.04
N GLU A 106 -19.48 -1.94 -13.31
CA GLU A 106 -18.20 -2.47 -13.80
C GLU A 106 -17.07 -1.45 -13.75
N VAL A 107 -17.34 -0.25 -13.24
CA VAL A 107 -16.32 0.80 -13.01
C VAL A 107 -16.08 0.95 -11.52
N LEU A 108 -14.83 0.79 -11.10
CA LEU A 108 -14.38 1.03 -9.73
C LEU A 108 -13.75 2.43 -9.64
N VAL A 109 -13.77 3.03 -8.45
CA VAL A 109 -13.25 4.38 -8.24
C VAL A 109 -12.38 4.46 -6.99
N CYS A 110 -11.25 5.17 -7.08
CA CYS A 110 -10.35 5.47 -5.99
C CYS A 110 -10.01 6.96 -5.96
N SER A 111 -9.83 7.51 -4.78
CA SER A 111 -9.41 8.91 -4.58
C SER A 111 -8.33 9.01 -3.52
N THR A 112 -7.47 10.00 -3.61
CA THR A 112 -6.43 10.28 -2.61
C THR A 112 -6.14 11.79 -2.54
N GLY A 113 -5.71 12.28 -1.36
CA GLY A 113 -5.39 13.68 -1.12
C GLY A 113 -6.11 14.22 0.12
N LEU A 114 -6.53 15.47 0.09
CA LEU A 114 -7.11 16.16 1.25
C LEU A 114 -8.47 15.59 1.66
N ILE A 115 -8.65 15.41 2.99
CA ILE A 115 -9.87 14.93 3.64
C ILE A 115 -10.73 16.13 4.04
N GLY A 116 -12.07 15.98 4.03
CA GLY A 116 -13.01 16.99 4.51
C GLY A 116 -13.32 18.13 3.52
N ILE A 117 -12.75 18.08 2.33
CA ILE A 117 -12.98 19.07 1.27
C ILE A 117 -13.91 18.46 0.21
N PRO A 118 -15.02 19.13 -0.17
CA PRO A 118 -15.89 18.68 -1.24
C PRO A 118 -15.14 18.46 -2.55
N LEU A 119 -15.36 17.32 -3.20
CA LEU A 119 -14.76 17.02 -4.48
C LEU A 119 -15.40 17.89 -5.58
N LYS A 120 -14.57 18.59 -6.33
CA LYS A 120 -14.99 19.34 -7.52
C LYS A 120 -15.19 18.38 -8.69
N VAL A 121 -16.23 17.55 -8.61
CA VAL A 121 -16.46 16.42 -9.52
C VAL A 121 -16.60 16.86 -10.99
N GLU A 122 -17.13 18.06 -11.25
CA GLU A 122 -17.30 18.62 -12.60
C GLU A 122 -15.97 18.68 -13.37
N ARG A 123 -14.86 18.85 -12.65
CA ARG A 123 -13.52 18.84 -13.25
C ARG A 123 -13.16 17.45 -13.77
N ILE A 124 -13.49 16.40 -13.01
CA ILE A 124 -13.32 15.01 -13.44
C ILE A 124 -14.24 14.73 -14.63
N LEU A 125 -15.52 15.02 -14.50
CA LEU A 125 -16.53 14.71 -15.51
C LEU A 125 -16.22 15.37 -16.87
N SER A 126 -15.65 16.58 -16.86
CA SER A 126 -15.28 17.30 -18.09
C SER A 126 -14.07 16.71 -18.82
N GLN A 127 -13.15 16.04 -18.12
CA GLN A 127 -11.89 15.53 -18.68
C GLN A 127 -11.91 14.00 -18.90
N LEU A 128 -12.79 13.29 -18.21
CA LEU A 128 -12.80 11.82 -18.19
C LEU A 128 -13.06 11.19 -19.57
N PRO A 129 -14.00 11.66 -20.41
CA PRO A 129 -14.22 11.11 -21.75
C PRO A 129 -12.96 11.19 -22.63
N ASP A 130 -12.29 12.34 -22.64
CA ASP A 130 -11.06 12.54 -23.40
C ASP A 130 -9.90 11.71 -22.87
N LEU A 131 -9.82 11.53 -21.54
CA LEU A 131 -8.82 10.68 -20.92
C LEU A 131 -9.02 9.22 -21.31
N VAL A 132 -10.26 8.73 -21.22
CA VAL A 132 -10.64 7.38 -21.65
C VAL A 132 -10.31 7.16 -23.13
N ALA A 133 -10.58 8.11 -24.01
CA ALA A 133 -10.26 8.01 -25.43
C ALA A 133 -8.76 7.89 -25.73
N ARG A 134 -7.90 8.46 -24.85
CA ARG A 134 -6.42 8.45 -25.00
C ARG A 134 -5.73 7.27 -24.31
N ARG A 135 -6.48 6.33 -23.71
CA ARG A 135 -5.91 5.17 -23.06
C ARG A 135 -5.14 4.30 -24.04
N SER A 136 -4.04 3.74 -23.60
CA SER A 136 -3.18 2.88 -24.44
C SER A 136 -2.37 1.91 -23.60
N SER A 137 -1.80 0.88 -24.23
CA SER A 137 -0.86 -0.04 -23.59
C SER A 137 0.43 0.64 -23.12
N GLY A 138 0.79 1.80 -23.66
CA GLY A 138 1.90 2.64 -23.20
C GLY A 138 1.53 3.64 -22.09
N GLY A 139 0.28 3.67 -21.63
CA GLY A 139 -0.23 4.70 -20.72
C GLY A 139 0.05 4.48 -19.24
N GLY A 140 0.56 3.31 -18.86
CA GLY A 140 0.72 2.92 -17.44
C GLY A 140 1.56 3.90 -16.62
N GLY A 141 2.72 4.32 -17.11
CA GLY A 141 3.57 5.29 -16.39
C GLY A 141 2.91 6.66 -16.19
N LYS A 142 2.07 7.12 -17.15
CA LYS A 142 1.29 8.36 -16.99
C LYS A 142 0.19 8.19 -15.94
N ALA A 143 -0.45 7.03 -15.89
CA ALA A 143 -1.43 6.72 -14.86
C ALA A 143 -0.77 6.66 -13.47
N ALA A 144 0.41 6.04 -13.34
CA ALA A 144 1.17 6.00 -12.10
C ALA A 144 1.58 7.39 -11.59
N GLN A 145 1.93 8.32 -12.48
CA GLN A 145 2.22 9.71 -12.12
C GLN A 145 0.97 10.48 -11.68
N ALA A 146 -0.17 10.23 -12.30
CA ALA A 146 -1.40 10.96 -12.02
C ALA A 146 -2.04 10.63 -10.67
N ILE A 147 -1.62 9.56 -10.01
CA ILE A 147 -2.13 9.18 -8.68
C ILE A 147 -1.25 9.67 -7.51
N LEU A 148 -0.10 10.27 -7.76
CA LEU A 148 0.82 10.76 -6.73
C LEU A 148 0.18 11.92 -5.94
N THR A 149 0.61 12.09 -4.70
CA THR A 149 0.29 13.27 -3.88
C THR A 149 1.59 13.94 -3.44
N THR A 150 2.12 13.58 -2.29
CA THR A 150 3.41 13.99 -1.75
C THR A 150 4.55 13.04 -2.13
N ASP A 151 4.21 11.96 -2.82
CA ASP A 151 5.19 11.02 -3.38
C ASP A 151 6.19 11.74 -4.28
N THR A 152 7.49 11.46 -4.14
CA THR A 152 8.54 12.08 -4.98
C THR A 152 8.73 11.35 -6.31
N ARG A 153 8.23 10.11 -6.43
CA ARG A 153 8.34 9.25 -7.61
C ARG A 153 7.18 8.27 -7.74
N ALA A 154 6.86 7.91 -8.98
CA ALA A 154 5.92 6.85 -9.27
C ALA A 154 6.46 5.50 -8.79
N LYS A 155 5.59 4.69 -8.21
CA LYS A 155 5.91 3.34 -7.75
C LYS A 155 5.29 2.34 -8.70
N GLU A 156 6.14 1.58 -9.36
CA GLU A 156 5.74 0.63 -10.40
C GLU A 156 6.53 -0.67 -10.24
N CYS A 157 5.88 -1.78 -10.52
CA CYS A 157 6.51 -3.10 -10.50
C CYS A 157 5.97 -3.98 -11.62
N THR A 158 6.76 -4.95 -12.06
CA THR A 158 6.37 -5.97 -13.03
C THR A 158 7.07 -7.27 -12.70
N HIS A 159 6.31 -8.35 -12.62
CA HIS A 159 6.83 -9.71 -12.48
C HIS A 159 6.38 -10.56 -13.66
N LYS A 160 7.32 -11.32 -14.23
CA LYS A 160 7.04 -12.29 -15.30
C LYS A 160 7.08 -13.70 -14.73
N GLY A 161 5.96 -14.38 -14.81
CA GLY A 161 5.87 -15.82 -14.49
C GLY A 161 5.99 -16.70 -15.72
N SER A 162 5.67 -17.98 -15.56
CA SER A 162 5.73 -19.00 -16.60
C SER A 162 4.57 -18.83 -17.60
N GLY A 163 4.74 -17.90 -18.54
CA GLY A 163 3.78 -17.62 -19.61
C GLY A 163 2.77 -16.52 -19.33
N TRP A 164 2.82 -15.87 -18.17
CA TRP A 164 1.96 -14.76 -17.77
C TRP A 164 2.77 -13.64 -17.10
N THR A 165 2.14 -12.51 -16.87
CA THR A 165 2.76 -11.32 -16.29
C THR A 165 1.85 -10.74 -15.19
N VAL A 166 2.44 -10.17 -14.14
CA VAL A 166 1.79 -9.25 -13.20
C VAL A 166 2.43 -7.89 -13.37
N GLY A 167 1.62 -6.85 -13.58
CA GLY A 167 2.06 -5.46 -13.63
C GLY A 167 1.34 -4.66 -12.56
N ALA A 168 1.98 -3.61 -12.03
CA ALA A 168 1.39 -2.84 -10.95
C ALA A 168 1.84 -1.39 -10.94
N MET A 169 1.00 -0.53 -10.37
CA MET A 169 1.31 0.83 -9.96
C MET A 169 0.76 1.11 -8.58
N ALA A 170 1.43 1.97 -7.82
CA ALA A 170 0.98 2.36 -6.48
C ALA A 170 1.42 3.79 -6.11
N LYS A 171 0.79 4.33 -5.07
CA LYS A 171 1.19 5.57 -4.40
C LYS A 171 1.03 5.42 -2.88
N GLY A 172 1.82 6.18 -2.14
CA GLY A 172 1.78 6.32 -0.69
C GLY A 172 3.12 6.84 -0.17
N ALA A 173 3.06 7.92 0.63
CA ALA A 173 4.23 8.56 1.22
C ALA A 173 3.98 9.01 2.68
N ALA A 174 2.72 9.29 3.06
CA ALA A 174 2.28 9.60 4.44
C ALA A 174 0.94 8.95 4.76
N MET A 175 0.51 8.99 6.02
CA MET A 175 -0.59 8.19 6.57
C MET A 175 -0.40 6.72 6.18
N LEU A 176 0.79 6.18 6.38
CA LEU A 176 1.24 4.92 5.81
C LEU A 176 1.43 3.86 6.90
N ALA A 177 0.34 3.54 7.59
CA ALA A 177 0.22 2.39 8.47
C ALA A 177 -0.94 1.50 8.02
N PRO A 178 -0.79 0.81 6.86
CA PRO A 178 -1.85 0.00 6.28
C PRO A 178 -2.25 -1.16 7.18
N GLN A 179 -3.55 -1.37 7.29
CA GLN A 179 -4.18 -2.57 7.86
C GLN A 179 -5.30 -2.95 6.89
N LEU A 180 -4.98 -3.72 5.86
CA LEU A 180 -5.90 -4.15 4.82
C LEU A 180 -6.55 -5.48 5.22
N GLU A 181 -7.86 -5.51 5.20
CA GLU A 181 -8.64 -6.73 5.42
C GLU A 181 -9.65 -6.89 4.27
N VAL A 182 -10.43 -7.96 4.29
CA VAL A 182 -11.70 -8.07 3.50
C VAL A 182 -12.69 -6.98 3.95
N ALA A 183 -12.41 -6.37 5.09
CA ALA A 183 -12.90 -5.10 5.63
C ALA A 183 -11.78 -4.54 6.54
N PRO A 184 -11.63 -3.33 6.65
CA PRO A 184 -10.95 -2.21 6.03
C PRO A 184 -9.80 -1.61 6.86
N HIS A 185 -8.67 -1.11 6.31
CA HIS A 185 -7.75 -0.06 6.85
C HIS A 185 -6.53 0.21 5.94
N ALA A 186 -6.31 1.41 5.40
CA ALA A 186 -5.01 1.95 4.95
C ALA A 186 -5.06 3.20 4.05
N THR A 187 -3.94 4.05 3.86
CA THR A 187 -3.88 5.24 2.96
C THR A 187 -2.94 5.03 1.77
N MET A 188 -3.11 3.98 1.06
CA MET A 188 -2.37 3.77 -0.17
C MET A 188 -3.33 3.41 -1.29
N LEU A 189 -2.97 3.69 -2.51
CA LEU A 189 -3.66 3.18 -3.67
C LEU A 189 -2.70 2.28 -4.44
N ALA A 190 -3.15 1.08 -4.77
CA ALA A 190 -2.43 0.19 -5.68
C ALA A 190 -3.40 -0.47 -6.65
N VAL A 191 -3.01 -0.51 -7.92
CA VAL A 191 -3.69 -1.26 -8.96
C VAL A 191 -2.70 -2.26 -9.55
N LEU A 192 -3.05 -3.53 -9.43
CA LEU A 192 -2.34 -4.65 -10.03
C LEU A 192 -3.19 -5.21 -11.16
N THR A 193 -2.54 -5.66 -12.21
CA THR A 193 -3.14 -6.35 -13.34
C THR A 193 -2.37 -7.63 -13.63
N THR A 194 -3.05 -8.61 -14.19
CA THR A 194 -2.41 -9.83 -14.71
C THR A 194 -3.12 -10.31 -15.96
N ASP A 195 -2.38 -10.91 -16.87
CA ASP A 195 -2.94 -11.62 -18.02
C ASP A 195 -3.21 -13.11 -17.75
N ALA A 196 -2.86 -13.63 -16.57
CA ALA A 196 -3.25 -14.96 -16.13
C ALA A 196 -4.78 -15.10 -16.03
N GLU A 197 -5.30 -16.27 -16.39
CA GLU A 197 -6.71 -16.63 -16.23
C GLU A 197 -6.94 -17.15 -14.81
N VAL A 198 -7.54 -16.30 -13.95
CA VAL A 198 -7.81 -16.61 -12.55
C VAL A 198 -9.20 -16.08 -12.20
N ASP A 199 -10.01 -16.89 -11.54
CA ASP A 199 -11.36 -16.49 -11.10
C ASP A 199 -11.33 -15.51 -9.90
N HIS A 200 -12.45 -14.80 -9.69
CA HIS A 200 -12.59 -13.80 -8.64
C HIS A 200 -12.29 -14.33 -7.23
N VAL A 201 -12.74 -15.56 -6.90
CA VAL A 201 -12.57 -16.12 -5.55
C VAL A 201 -11.12 -16.41 -5.27
N THR A 202 -10.44 -17.02 -6.24
CA THR A 202 -9.01 -17.31 -6.17
C THR A 202 -8.18 -16.02 -6.14
N LEU A 203 -8.47 -15.03 -7.01
CA LEU A 203 -7.81 -13.73 -6.98
C LEU A 203 -7.93 -13.06 -5.61
N ARG A 204 -9.10 -13.13 -4.99
CA ARG A 204 -9.34 -12.56 -3.68
C ARG A 204 -8.48 -13.22 -2.61
N ALA A 205 -8.43 -14.56 -2.59
CA ALA A 205 -7.60 -15.29 -1.63
C ALA A 205 -6.11 -14.97 -1.79
N VAL A 206 -5.62 -14.93 -3.04
CA VAL A 206 -4.23 -14.56 -3.37
C VAL A 206 -3.92 -13.15 -2.92
N LEU A 207 -4.78 -12.17 -3.26
CA LEU A 207 -4.54 -10.77 -2.89
C LEU A 207 -4.55 -10.57 -1.38
N GLN A 208 -5.48 -11.21 -0.65
CA GLN A 208 -5.53 -11.15 0.81
C GLN A 208 -4.24 -11.66 1.46
N ALA A 209 -3.74 -12.82 1.02
CA ALA A 209 -2.49 -13.36 1.52
C ALA A 209 -1.29 -12.47 1.18
N ALA A 210 -1.26 -11.90 -0.02
CA ALA A 210 -0.19 -11.01 -0.48
C ALA A 210 -0.11 -9.72 0.35
N VAL A 211 -1.24 -9.08 0.65
CA VAL A 211 -1.25 -7.80 1.39
C VAL A 211 -0.87 -7.96 2.86
N GLU A 212 -1.09 -9.13 3.44
CA GLU A 212 -0.83 -9.38 4.87
C GLU A 212 0.65 -9.24 5.24
N ASN A 213 1.54 -9.70 4.38
CA ASN A 213 2.99 -9.65 4.59
C ASN A 213 3.70 -8.57 3.75
N SER A 214 2.95 -7.65 3.16
CA SER A 214 3.47 -6.53 2.37
C SER A 214 2.93 -5.20 2.87
N PHE A 215 1.82 -4.72 2.32
CA PHE A 215 1.24 -3.44 2.74
C PHE A 215 0.83 -3.43 4.21
N ASN A 216 0.24 -4.52 4.75
CA ASN A 216 -0.08 -4.64 6.18
C ASN A 216 1.16 -4.75 7.08
N ALA A 217 2.33 -4.97 6.52
CA ALA A 217 3.62 -4.94 7.21
C ALA A 217 4.30 -3.57 7.18
N LEU A 218 3.67 -2.55 6.59
CA LEU A 218 4.12 -1.15 6.69
C LEU A 218 3.53 -0.48 7.93
N ASP A 219 4.33 0.32 8.61
CA ASP A 219 3.88 1.19 9.70
C ASP A 219 4.83 2.39 9.83
N VAL A 220 4.68 3.39 8.97
CA VAL A 220 5.59 4.55 8.88
C VAL A 220 5.29 5.57 9.98
N ASP A 221 4.02 5.94 10.14
CA ASP A 221 3.59 7.05 10.99
C ASP A 221 2.39 6.71 11.90
N GLY A 222 2.00 5.46 11.97
CA GLY A 222 0.89 5.00 12.80
C GLY A 222 -0.49 5.46 12.33
N ALA A 223 -0.56 6.30 11.29
CA ALA A 223 -1.81 6.86 10.80
C ALA A 223 -2.44 5.96 9.74
N THR A 224 -3.73 5.65 9.92
CA THR A 224 -4.50 4.80 9.01
C THR A 224 -5.53 5.63 8.26
N SER A 225 -5.51 5.56 6.94
CA SER A 225 -6.35 6.38 6.08
C SER A 225 -7.78 5.90 5.87
N THR A 226 -8.56 6.80 5.30
CA THR A 226 -9.95 6.63 4.92
C THR A 226 -10.14 6.03 3.50
N ASN A 227 -9.04 5.95 2.69
CA ASN A 227 -9.16 5.76 1.23
C ASN A 227 -8.48 4.53 0.66
N ASP A 228 -7.63 3.84 1.43
CA ASP A 228 -6.78 2.83 0.83
C ASP A 228 -7.52 1.72 0.14
N THR A 229 -6.96 1.38 -1.00
CA THR A 229 -7.55 0.41 -1.89
C THR A 229 -6.45 -0.29 -2.68
N VAL A 230 -6.43 -1.60 -2.64
CA VAL A 230 -5.61 -2.45 -3.53
C VAL A 230 -6.55 -3.24 -4.42
N ILE A 231 -6.34 -3.14 -5.72
CA ILE A 231 -7.15 -3.79 -6.75
C ILE A 231 -6.25 -4.71 -7.57
N LEU A 232 -6.70 -5.94 -7.82
CA LEU A 232 -6.05 -6.88 -8.74
C LEU A 232 -7.05 -7.34 -9.79
N MET A 233 -6.78 -7.06 -11.07
CA MET A 233 -7.61 -7.43 -12.22
C MET A 233 -6.93 -8.51 -13.06
N ALA A 234 -7.68 -9.50 -13.59
CA ALA A 234 -7.15 -10.59 -14.39
C ALA A 234 -7.83 -10.67 -15.76
N SER A 235 -7.09 -10.37 -16.84
CA SER A 235 -7.65 -10.40 -18.21
C SER A 235 -7.82 -11.80 -18.79
N GLY A 236 -7.09 -12.79 -18.28
CA GLY A 236 -7.13 -14.17 -18.78
C GLY A 236 -6.45 -14.40 -20.13
N ARG A 237 -5.80 -13.36 -20.72
CA ARG A 237 -5.23 -13.42 -22.07
C ARG A 237 -4.08 -14.41 -22.24
N ALA A 238 -3.41 -14.76 -21.15
CA ALA A 238 -2.29 -15.72 -21.14
C ALA A 238 -2.73 -17.17 -20.80
N GLY A 239 -4.03 -17.38 -20.51
CA GLY A 239 -4.53 -18.67 -20.03
C GLY A 239 -4.22 -18.93 -18.54
N PRO A 240 -4.61 -20.10 -18.02
CA PRO A 240 -4.42 -20.45 -16.62
C PRO A 240 -2.93 -20.62 -16.28
N PRO A 241 -2.48 -20.15 -15.11
CA PRO A 241 -1.11 -20.38 -14.66
C PRO A 241 -0.86 -21.89 -14.42
N SER A 242 0.31 -22.37 -14.79
CA SER A 242 0.70 -23.78 -14.59
C SER A 242 0.87 -24.14 -13.10
N SER A 243 1.12 -23.13 -12.25
CA SER A 243 1.20 -23.25 -10.79
C SER A 243 0.53 -22.05 -10.12
N MET A 244 -0.50 -22.31 -9.33
CA MET A 244 -1.15 -21.29 -8.51
C MET A 244 -0.24 -20.80 -7.36
N GLU A 245 0.67 -21.64 -6.88
CA GLU A 245 1.66 -21.26 -5.87
C GLU A 245 2.66 -20.25 -6.46
N GLU A 246 3.16 -20.48 -7.69
CA GLU A 246 4.01 -19.52 -8.40
C GLU A 246 3.28 -18.19 -8.61
N PHE A 247 2.01 -18.23 -9.05
CA PHE A 247 1.19 -17.04 -9.24
C PHE A 247 0.99 -16.27 -7.94
N ALA A 248 0.62 -16.94 -6.85
CA ALA A 248 0.44 -16.31 -5.54
C ALA A 248 1.75 -15.69 -5.02
N SER A 249 2.87 -16.40 -5.18
CA SER A 249 4.20 -15.89 -4.83
C SER A 249 4.58 -14.64 -5.62
N ALA A 250 4.28 -14.59 -6.92
CA ALA A 250 4.54 -13.44 -7.76
C ALA A 250 3.70 -12.22 -7.36
N VAL A 251 2.42 -12.40 -7.05
CA VAL A 251 1.55 -11.31 -6.55
C VAL A 251 2.06 -10.81 -5.20
N ALA A 252 2.47 -11.70 -4.30
CA ALA A 252 3.06 -11.33 -3.01
C ALA A 252 4.37 -10.54 -3.20
N GLN A 253 5.23 -10.96 -4.10
CA GLN A 253 6.47 -10.26 -4.44
C GLN A 253 6.21 -8.85 -4.97
N VAL A 254 5.26 -8.69 -5.90
CA VAL A 254 4.87 -7.37 -6.45
C VAL A 254 4.33 -6.46 -5.35
N CYS A 255 3.47 -6.97 -4.46
CA CYS A 255 2.99 -6.21 -3.31
C CYS A 255 4.12 -5.81 -2.35
N ALA A 256 5.06 -6.71 -2.07
CA ALA A 256 6.21 -6.44 -1.22
C ALA A 256 7.15 -5.38 -1.83
N ASP A 257 7.42 -5.46 -3.14
CA ASP A 257 8.23 -4.48 -3.86
C ASP A 257 7.59 -3.08 -3.83
N LEU A 258 6.27 -2.98 -4.03
CA LEU A 258 5.55 -1.71 -3.94
C LEU A 258 5.56 -1.16 -2.51
N ALA A 259 5.35 -1.99 -1.51
CA ALA A 259 5.43 -1.61 -0.10
C ALA A 259 6.82 -1.05 0.26
N TRP A 260 7.87 -1.73 -0.20
CA TRP A 260 9.24 -1.26 -0.03
C TRP A 260 9.50 0.08 -0.72
N GLN A 261 9.00 0.26 -1.96
CA GLN A 261 9.08 1.53 -2.67
C GLN A 261 8.37 2.67 -1.92
N MET A 262 7.22 2.39 -1.27
CA MET A 262 6.50 3.35 -0.43
C MET A 262 7.31 3.73 0.81
N ALA A 263 7.83 2.77 1.55
CA ALA A 263 8.68 3.03 2.72
C ALA A 263 9.92 3.85 2.35
N ASN A 264 10.53 3.55 1.20
CA ASN A 264 11.74 4.23 0.73
C ASN A 264 11.46 5.64 0.14
N ASP A 265 10.20 6.00 -0.04
CA ASP A 265 9.73 7.30 -0.51
C ASP A 265 8.79 7.98 0.50
N ALA A 266 8.80 7.52 1.76
CA ALA A 266 8.00 8.11 2.81
C ALA A 266 8.46 9.54 3.14
N GLU A 267 7.51 10.42 3.44
CA GLU A 267 7.75 11.83 3.73
C GLU A 267 8.83 12.02 4.80
N GLY A 268 9.84 12.82 4.50
CA GLY A 268 10.91 13.19 5.42
C GLY A 268 11.76 12.02 5.93
N ALA A 269 11.59 10.79 5.43
CA ALA A 269 12.32 9.62 5.91
C ALA A 269 13.79 9.61 5.47
N ASN A 270 14.69 9.58 6.44
CA ASN A 270 16.11 9.40 6.20
C ASN A 270 16.53 7.92 6.24
N LYS A 271 15.78 7.09 6.97
CA LYS A 271 16.04 5.67 7.15
C LYS A 271 14.79 4.83 6.92
N VAL A 272 14.97 3.65 6.34
CA VAL A 272 13.97 2.59 6.25
C VAL A 272 14.39 1.46 7.16
N VAL A 273 13.54 1.05 8.07
CA VAL A 273 13.86 0.14 9.16
C VAL A 273 13.00 -1.11 9.08
N SER A 274 13.63 -2.27 9.02
CA SER A 274 13.00 -3.58 9.15
C SER A 274 13.04 -4.01 10.61
N VAL A 275 11.90 -3.99 11.28
CA VAL A 275 11.74 -4.48 12.66
C VAL A 275 11.27 -5.94 12.59
N ARG A 276 12.19 -6.86 12.84
CA ARG A 276 11.95 -8.31 12.79
C ARG A 276 11.84 -8.89 14.18
N VAL A 277 10.67 -9.40 14.53
CA VAL A 277 10.44 -10.16 15.77
C VAL A 277 10.37 -11.64 15.46
N THR A 278 11.11 -12.44 16.21
CA THR A 278 11.14 -13.89 16.15
C THR A 278 10.96 -14.48 17.56
N GLY A 279 10.85 -15.80 17.67
CA GLY A 279 10.75 -16.47 18.96
C GLY A 279 9.52 -16.11 19.78
N ALA A 280 8.48 -15.52 19.18
CA ALA A 280 7.21 -15.20 19.84
C ALA A 280 6.37 -16.46 20.04
N ALA A 281 5.41 -16.43 20.95
CA ALA A 281 4.50 -17.55 21.20
C ALA A 281 3.66 -17.87 19.94
N THR A 282 3.21 -16.84 19.23
CA THR A 282 2.47 -16.93 17.95
C THR A 282 2.94 -15.86 16.97
N ASP A 283 2.62 -16.01 15.68
CA ASP A 283 2.87 -14.95 14.68
C ASP A 283 2.11 -13.66 15.02
N GLN A 284 0.93 -13.79 15.65
CA GLN A 284 0.16 -12.63 16.11
C GLN A 284 0.88 -11.87 17.23
N ASP A 285 1.48 -12.57 18.19
CA ASP A 285 2.31 -11.94 19.24
C ASP A 285 3.54 -11.27 18.64
N ALA A 286 4.19 -11.93 17.67
CA ALA A 286 5.31 -11.32 16.95
C ALA A 286 4.91 -10.04 16.25
N LYS A 287 3.74 -10.02 15.59
CA LYS A 287 3.19 -8.86 14.90
C LYS A 287 2.84 -7.73 15.87
N LEU A 288 2.23 -8.04 17.02
CA LEU A 288 1.95 -7.05 18.07
C LEU A 288 3.22 -6.37 18.56
N ALA A 289 4.25 -7.16 18.89
CA ALA A 289 5.54 -6.64 19.36
C ALA A 289 6.25 -5.81 18.28
N ALA A 290 6.36 -6.34 17.06
CA ALA A 290 6.99 -5.62 15.95
C ALA A 290 6.31 -4.28 15.66
N ARG A 291 4.97 -4.24 15.68
CA ARG A 291 4.19 -3.03 15.44
C ARG A 291 4.32 -2.01 16.57
N ALA A 292 4.32 -2.46 17.82
CA ALA A 292 4.54 -1.55 18.96
C ALA A 292 5.90 -0.87 18.87
N ILE A 293 6.96 -1.63 18.57
CA ILE A 293 8.31 -1.11 18.36
C ILE A 293 8.35 -0.12 17.18
N ALA A 294 7.78 -0.49 16.04
CA ALA A 294 7.78 0.31 14.81
C ALA A 294 7.05 1.66 14.98
N ARG A 295 5.96 1.70 15.76
CA ARG A 295 5.14 2.90 16.02
C ARG A 295 5.71 3.83 17.08
N SER A 296 6.65 3.36 17.89
CA SER A 296 7.17 4.15 19.00
C SER A 296 7.99 5.33 18.48
N GLN A 297 7.49 6.53 18.68
CA GLN A 297 8.21 7.76 18.33
C GLN A 297 9.60 7.80 18.99
N LEU A 298 9.71 7.28 20.22
CA LEU A 298 10.97 7.26 20.95
C LEU A 298 11.98 6.28 20.31
N VAL A 299 11.51 5.15 19.77
CA VAL A 299 12.34 4.21 19.01
C VAL A 299 12.72 4.81 17.64
N GLN A 300 11.76 5.40 16.92
CA GLN A 300 12.03 6.06 15.63
C GLN A 300 13.04 7.21 15.76
N CYS A 301 12.98 7.98 16.86
CA CYS A 301 14.01 9.00 17.17
C CYS A 301 15.40 8.37 17.36
N SER A 302 15.52 7.17 17.97
CA SER A 302 16.81 6.50 18.12
C SER A 302 17.36 6.02 16.76
N PHE A 303 16.49 5.60 15.84
CA PHE A 303 16.88 5.28 14.48
C PHE A 303 17.44 6.53 13.76
N HIS A 304 16.74 7.66 13.85
CA HIS A 304 17.21 8.92 13.29
C HIS A 304 18.60 9.32 13.83
N GLY A 305 18.75 9.27 15.14
CA GLY A 305 20.00 9.61 15.84
C GLY A 305 21.12 8.57 15.73
N ALA A 306 20.91 7.48 14.98
CA ALA A 306 21.81 6.35 14.89
C ALA A 306 22.21 5.78 16.29
N ASP A 307 21.27 5.82 17.24
CA ASP A 307 21.48 5.37 18.62
C ASP A 307 20.94 3.91 18.79
N PRO A 308 21.83 2.90 18.98
CA PRO A 308 21.44 1.51 19.13
C PRO A 308 20.90 1.21 20.53
N TYR A 309 20.08 2.10 21.10
CA TYR A 309 19.56 1.94 22.44
C TYR A 309 18.44 0.89 22.52
N TRP A 310 18.85 -0.35 22.64
CA TRP A 310 18.00 -1.54 22.71
C TRP A 310 16.98 -1.51 23.86
N GLY A 311 17.22 -0.75 24.93
CA GLY A 311 16.28 -0.60 26.06
C GLY A 311 14.91 -0.08 25.63
N ARG A 312 14.83 0.85 24.66
CA ARG A 312 13.58 1.33 24.09
C ARG A 312 12.84 0.21 23.36
N VAL A 313 13.57 -0.59 22.59
CA VAL A 313 13.01 -1.71 21.82
C VAL A 313 12.38 -2.75 22.75
N VAL A 314 13.09 -3.14 23.81
CA VAL A 314 12.57 -4.10 24.82
C VAL A 314 11.38 -3.53 25.59
N SER A 315 11.43 -2.24 25.92
CA SER A 315 10.30 -1.55 26.60
C SER A 315 9.02 -1.64 25.77
N GLU A 316 9.10 -1.33 24.47
CA GLU A 316 7.93 -1.37 23.58
C GLU A 316 7.44 -2.79 23.32
N ALA A 317 8.36 -3.76 23.18
CA ALA A 317 7.98 -5.17 23.10
C ALA A 317 7.21 -5.62 24.35
N GLY A 318 7.67 -5.22 25.55
CA GLY A 318 7.01 -5.53 26.81
C GLY A 318 5.65 -4.86 26.98
N ALA A 319 5.43 -3.71 26.37
CA ALA A 319 4.15 -2.97 26.42
C ALA A 319 3.15 -3.41 25.34
N SER A 320 3.55 -4.24 24.39
CA SER A 320 2.78 -4.59 23.19
C SER A 320 1.54 -5.46 23.45
N GLY A 321 1.47 -6.12 24.59
CA GLY A 321 0.46 -7.14 24.90
C GLY A 321 0.82 -8.55 24.39
N ALA A 322 1.94 -8.72 23.68
CA ALA A 322 2.46 -10.03 23.31
C ALA A 322 2.94 -10.83 24.54
N ALA A 323 2.93 -12.15 24.45
CA ALA A 323 3.54 -13.00 25.45
C ALA A 323 5.06 -12.68 25.51
N PHE A 324 5.53 -12.25 26.68
CA PHE A 324 6.85 -11.69 26.87
C PHE A 324 7.50 -12.20 28.14
N ASP A 325 8.77 -12.58 28.06
CA ASP A 325 9.63 -12.91 29.19
C ASP A 325 10.92 -12.07 29.10
N PRO A 326 11.07 -11.02 29.93
CA PRO A 326 12.23 -10.12 29.86
C PRO A 326 13.57 -10.85 29.99
N GLY A 327 13.61 -11.98 30.71
CA GLY A 327 14.82 -12.78 30.90
C GLY A 327 15.23 -13.61 29.68
N LYS A 328 14.42 -13.61 28.59
CA LYS A 328 14.71 -14.41 27.38
C LYS A 328 14.99 -13.55 26.17
N VAL A 329 14.65 -12.26 26.22
CA VAL A 329 14.73 -11.40 25.05
C VAL A 329 16.17 -11.16 24.60
N SER A 330 16.37 -11.14 23.29
CA SER A 330 17.62 -10.69 22.66
C SER A 330 17.31 -9.61 21.63
N VAL A 331 18.23 -8.65 21.47
CA VAL A 331 18.13 -7.57 20.46
C VAL A 331 19.42 -7.51 19.66
N ALA A 332 19.29 -7.32 18.34
CA ALA A 332 20.40 -7.19 17.41
C ALA A 332 20.17 -6.04 16.43
N TYR A 333 21.24 -5.36 16.05
CA TYR A 333 21.27 -4.38 14.97
C TYR A 333 22.22 -4.87 13.88
N GLY A 334 21.71 -4.96 12.62
CA GLY A 334 22.52 -5.49 11.52
C GLY A 334 23.07 -6.91 11.78
N GLY A 335 22.33 -7.74 12.54
CA GLY A 335 22.76 -9.07 12.93
C GLY A 335 23.70 -9.13 14.15
N THR A 336 24.25 -7.99 14.60
CA THR A 336 25.11 -7.94 15.80
C THR A 336 24.26 -7.83 17.06
N LYS A 337 24.31 -8.83 17.93
CA LYS A 337 23.58 -8.82 19.20
C LYS A 337 24.16 -7.79 20.16
N VAL A 338 23.30 -6.96 20.73
CA VAL A 338 23.64 -5.94 21.76
C VAL A 338 23.01 -6.24 23.12
N CYS A 339 21.99 -7.12 23.13
CA CYS A 339 21.31 -7.60 24.31
C CYS A 339 21.05 -9.11 24.19
N SER A 340 21.21 -9.85 25.27
CA SER A 340 20.91 -11.28 25.34
C SER A 340 20.40 -11.63 26.74
N ALA A 341 19.38 -12.51 26.82
CA ALA A 341 18.70 -12.84 28.07
C ALA A 341 18.27 -11.60 28.89
N GLY A 342 17.81 -10.55 28.17
CA GLY A 342 17.32 -9.30 28.76
C GLY A 342 18.37 -8.36 29.33
N ILE A 343 19.66 -8.66 29.17
CA ILE A 343 20.76 -7.85 29.71
C ILE A 343 21.75 -7.41 28.60
N ALA A 344 22.44 -6.31 28.83
CA ALA A 344 23.50 -5.83 27.95
C ALA A 344 24.64 -6.85 27.85
N ILE A 345 25.18 -7.01 26.66
CA ILE A 345 26.38 -7.83 26.43
C ILE A 345 27.43 -6.98 25.72
N ALA A 346 28.70 -7.41 25.78
CA ALA A 346 29.74 -6.81 24.94
C ALA A 346 29.47 -7.17 23.48
N TYR A 347 29.66 -6.19 22.57
CA TYR A 347 29.42 -6.35 21.15
C TYR A 347 30.43 -5.54 20.31
N ASP A 348 30.46 -5.74 19.03
CA ASP A 348 31.26 -4.97 18.08
C ASP A 348 30.61 -3.58 17.87
N GLU A 349 31.00 -2.60 18.69
CA GLU A 349 30.46 -1.24 18.62
C GLU A 349 30.67 -0.57 17.26
N PRO A 350 31.87 -0.65 16.60
CA PRO A 350 32.05 -0.12 15.25
C PRO A 350 31.08 -0.72 14.23
N ALA A 351 30.89 -2.04 14.22
CA ALA A 351 29.99 -2.70 13.28
C ALA A 351 28.51 -2.24 13.46
N VAL A 352 28.08 -2.07 14.71
CA VAL A 352 26.74 -1.55 15.03
C VAL A 352 26.62 -0.08 14.61
N ALA A 353 27.64 0.75 14.89
CA ALA A 353 27.64 2.16 14.52
C ALA A 353 27.58 2.35 13.00
N ASP A 354 28.35 1.57 12.23
CA ASP A 354 28.34 1.59 10.77
C ASP A 354 26.96 1.19 10.22
N HIS A 355 26.34 0.14 10.78
CA HIS A 355 25.00 -0.26 10.40
C HIS A 355 23.97 0.85 10.69
N MET A 356 24.00 1.43 11.89
CA MET A 356 23.07 2.47 12.32
C MET A 356 23.24 3.78 11.55
N ALA A 357 24.43 4.07 11.00
CA ALA A 357 24.68 5.21 10.12
C ALA A 357 24.05 5.03 8.73
N GLY A 358 23.76 3.80 8.32
CA GLY A 358 23.18 3.47 7.01
C GLY A 358 21.73 3.96 6.84
N ARG A 359 21.25 3.96 5.59
CA ARG A 359 19.86 4.25 5.25
C ARG A 359 18.91 3.08 5.55
N PHE A 360 19.37 1.85 5.41
CA PHE A 360 18.56 0.65 5.60
C PHE A 360 19.00 -0.07 6.88
N LEU A 361 18.10 -0.11 7.84
CA LEU A 361 18.36 -0.73 9.15
C LEU A 361 17.61 -2.05 9.28
N ASP A 362 18.28 -3.05 9.84
CA ASP A 362 17.69 -4.33 10.28
C ASP A 362 17.78 -4.40 11.80
N VAL A 363 16.63 -4.44 12.47
CA VAL A 363 16.50 -4.52 13.93
C VAL A 363 15.83 -5.85 14.27
N GLY A 364 16.60 -6.79 14.78
CA GLY A 364 16.15 -8.12 15.16
C GLY A 364 15.83 -8.20 16.64
N ILE A 365 14.67 -8.76 16.97
CA ILE A 365 14.23 -9.04 18.34
C ILE A 365 13.83 -10.52 18.43
N ASP A 366 14.44 -11.26 19.34
CA ASP A 366 14.03 -12.64 19.66
C ASP A 366 13.40 -12.64 21.04
N LEU A 367 12.11 -13.00 21.13
CA LEU A 367 11.37 -13.04 22.39
C LEU A 367 11.63 -14.32 23.20
N GLY A 368 12.18 -15.38 22.58
CA GLY A 368 12.61 -16.62 23.26
C GLY A 368 11.49 -17.44 23.92
N VAL A 369 10.23 -17.29 23.49
CA VAL A 369 9.05 -17.94 24.09
C VAL A 369 8.33 -18.90 23.16
N GLY A 370 8.68 -18.94 21.87
CA GLY A 370 8.06 -19.81 20.88
C GLY A 370 8.76 -19.76 19.51
N SER A 371 7.99 -19.97 18.43
CA SER A 371 8.50 -19.97 17.05
C SER A 371 7.80 -18.94 16.15
N GLY A 372 6.87 -18.13 16.69
CA GLY A 372 6.16 -17.10 15.94
C GLY A 372 7.12 -16.02 15.45
N ALA A 373 6.86 -15.50 14.26
CA ALA A 373 7.68 -14.49 13.62
C ALA A 373 6.85 -13.47 12.85
N ALA A 374 7.30 -12.21 12.83
CA ALA A 374 6.74 -11.16 11.99
C ALA A 374 7.80 -10.09 11.71
N THR A 375 7.61 -9.37 10.60
CA THR A 375 8.43 -8.21 10.25
C THR A 375 7.52 -7.03 9.96
N ILE A 376 7.84 -5.86 10.53
CA ILE A 376 7.19 -4.58 10.21
C ILE A 376 8.26 -3.65 9.63
N ILE A 377 7.94 -3.00 8.52
CA ILE A 377 8.77 -1.98 7.90
C ILE A 377 8.29 -0.62 8.38
N THR A 378 9.20 0.17 8.90
CA THR A 378 8.96 1.54 9.39
C THR A 378 10.05 2.48 8.90
N THR A 379 10.04 3.72 9.36
CA THR A 379 11.04 4.74 9.08
C THR A 379 11.56 5.35 10.38
N ASP A 380 12.57 6.19 10.27
CA ASP A 380 12.95 7.08 11.36
C ASP A 380 11.97 8.26 11.49
N LEU A 381 11.92 8.89 12.65
CA LEU A 381 11.23 10.16 12.87
C LEU A 381 12.23 11.31 12.74
N SER A 382 12.19 12.00 11.62
CA SER A 382 13.10 13.08 11.29
C SER A 382 12.47 14.47 11.52
N PRO A 383 13.27 15.53 11.65
CA PRO A 383 12.77 16.91 11.60
C PRO A 383 12.08 17.24 10.27
N ASP A 384 12.49 16.62 9.16
CA ASP A 384 11.92 16.84 7.83
C ASP A 384 10.48 16.31 7.76
N TYR A 385 10.19 15.12 8.35
CA TYR A 385 8.82 14.62 8.48
C TYR A 385 7.92 15.64 9.20
N ILE A 386 8.41 16.22 10.29
CA ILE A 386 7.66 17.23 11.05
C ILE A 386 7.44 18.49 10.18
N ALA A 387 8.47 18.96 9.49
CA ALA A 387 8.41 20.15 8.64
C ALA A 387 7.40 19.97 7.48
N GLU A 388 7.39 18.82 6.82
CA GLU A 388 6.45 18.50 5.75
C GLU A 388 5.00 18.42 6.25
N ASN A 389 4.78 17.92 7.47
CA ASN A 389 3.46 17.70 8.05
C ASN A 389 2.95 18.83 8.94
N MET A 390 3.68 19.94 9.11
CA MET A 390 3.23 21.13 9.89
C MET A 390 2.08 21.87 9.21
N ARG A 391 1.80 21.63 7.95
CA ARG A 391 0.74 22.30 7.18
C ARG A 391 -0.06 21.26 6.41
N THR A 392 -1.34 21.52 6.26
CA THR A 392 -2.20 20.76 5.34
C THR A 392 -1.81 21.14 3.91
N SER A 393 -1.23 20.25 3.18
CA SER A 393 -0.78 20.45 1.79
C SER A 393 -1.79 19.89 0.80
#